data_cfbb7de90d732336a0814dfda6a2f21f
#
_entry.id   cfbb7de90d732336a0814dfda6a2f21f
#
_cell.length_a   1.000
_cell.length_b   1.000
_cell.length_c   1.000
_cell.angle_alpha   90.00
_cell.angle_beta   90.00
_cell.angle_gamma   90.00
#
_symmetry.space_group_name_H-M   'P 1'
#
loop_
_entity.id
_entity.type
_entity.pdbx_description
1 polymer ?
#
loop_
_entity_poly.entity_id
_entity_poly.type
_entity_poly.pdbx_seq_one_letter_code
_entity_poly.pdbx_strand_id
1 'polypeptide(L)'
;MTGHRSADERWSSGADYEAYVGRWSRLVAREFIDWLAAGPHLAWLDVGCGTGALSQVILSSQLPASVRGVDRSPDYVRFVSDQIHDRRAMFDVGDAQAIDAAGGAYDVVVSGLVLNFVAEPEKALVEFSRVLRPGGISGVYVWDYQRDMQMMRRFWDAAVALDPEAAALDEGRRFSVCRPERLVQMFGEAGLHDVESRPVDVWTEWPDFESYWRPFLGAQGSAPAYVASLSEPARAALKERLKADVPAEPDGPVRMLARAWAVKGRAP
;
A
#
# COMPACT_ATOMS: atom_id res chain seq x y z
N MET A 1 13.41 -32.14 -0.23
CA MET A 1 12.62 -31.35 -1.19
C MET A 1 11.44 -30.76 -0.42
N THR A 2 11.64 -29.65 0.24
CA THR A 2 10.60 -28.93 0.99
C THR A 2 10.09 -27.81 0.09
N GLY A 3 8.87 -28.02 -0.46
CA GLY A 3 8.22 -27.04 -1.30
C GLY A 3 7.92 -25.77 -0.51
N HIS A 4 8.47 -24.65 -0.96
CA HIS A 4 8.05 -23.32 -0.55
C HIS A 4 6.56 -23.16 -0.90
N ARG A 5 5.70 -23.23 0.11
CA ARG A 5 4.32 -22.74 -0.04
C ARG A 5 4.41 -21.22 -0.06
N SER A 6 4.39 -20.62 -1.24
CA SER A 6 4.00 -19.25 -1.40
C SER A 6 2.55 -19.15 -0.89
N ALA A 7 2.32 -18.41 0.19
CA ALA A 7 0.97 -18.05 0.56
C ALA A 7 0.42 -17.22 -0.60
N ASP A 8 -0.55 -17.75 -1.34
CA ASP A 8 -1.30 -17.01 -2.34
C ASP A 8 -2.01 -15.87 -1.61
N GLU A 9 -1.41 -14.70 -1.60
CA GLU A 9 -2.01 -13.48 -1.06
C GLU A 9 -3.18 -13.09 -1.96
N ARG A 10 -4.38 -13.56 -1.61
CA ARG A 10 -5.60 -13.22 -2.34
C ARG A 10 -6.14 -11.90 -1.84
N TRP A 11 -6.00 -10.89 -2.65
CA TRP A 11 -6.68 -9.60 -2.50
C TRP A 11 -7.94 -9.61 -3.36
N SER A 12 -9.02 -10.21 -2.85
CA SER A 12 -10.23 -10.49 -3.64
C SER A 12 -11.48 -9.72 -3.19
N SER A 13 -11.43 -9.04 -2.02
CA SER A 13 -12.57 -8.30 -1.50
C SER A 13 -12.16 -6.89 -1.07
N GLY A 14 -12.73 -5.87 -1.73
CA GLY A 14 -12.51 -4.47 -1.36
C GLY A 14 -12.97 -4.16 0.07
N ALA A 15 -14.05 -4.79 0.55
CA ALA A 15 -14.59 -4.59 1.89
C ALA A 15 -13.63 -5.11 2.98
N ASP A 16 -13.00 -6.26 2.77
CA ASP A 16 -12.05 -6.82 3.73
C ASP A 16 -10.75 -6.02 3.77
N TYR A 17 -10.29 -5.51 2.61
CA TYR A 17 -9.15 -4.59 2.55
C TYR A 17 -9.43 -3.31 3.35
N GLU A 18 -10.61 -2.71 3.19
CA GLU A 18 -11.02 -1.50 3.91
C GLU A 18 -11.07 -1.73 5.43
N ALA A 19 -11.54 -2.90 5.88
CA ALA A 19 -11.56 -3.26 7.29
C ALA A 19 -10.16 -3.50 7.88
N TYR A 20 -9.20 -3.96 7.06
CA TYR A 20 -7.85 -4.29 7.50
C TYR A 20 -6.94 -3.06 7.56
N VAL A 21 -6.60 -2.47 6.41
CA VAL A 21 -5.67 -1.33 6.32
C VAL A 21 -6.21 -0.16 5.48
N GLY A 22 -7.29 -0.34 4.73
CA GLY A 22 -7.80 0.62 3.76
C GLY A 22 -8.18 1.96 4.38
N ARG A 23 -8.79 1.95 5.57
CA ARG A 23 -9.14 3.19 6.28
C ARG A 23 -7.93 4.08 6.60
N TRP A 24 -6.75 3.49 6.81
CA TRP A 24 -5.52 4.21 7.10
C TRP A 24 -4.84 4.69 5.82
N SER A 25 -5.00 3.96 4.71
CA SER A 25 -4.45 4.34 3.43
C SER A 25 -4.95 5.69 2.93
N ARG A 26 -6.22 6.06 3.23
CA ARG A 26 -6.77 7.38 2.88
C ARG A 26 -6.10 8.54 3.61
N LEU A 27 -5.66 8.34 4.86
CA LEU A 27 -4.93 9.36 5.62
C LEU A 27 -3.56 9.59 4.99
N VAL A 28 -2.84 8.50 4.67
CA VAL A 28 -1.54 8.57 3.99
C VAL A 28 -1.70 9.19 2.60
N ALA A 29 -2.73 8.78 1.84
CA ALA A 29 -2.99 9.32 0.51
C ALA A 29 -3.13 10.84 0.50
N ARG A 30 -3.83 11.42 1.50
CA ARG A 30 -4.01 12.88 1.61
C ARG A 30 -2.67 13.58 1.82
N GLU A 31 -1.91 13.17 2.84
CA GLU A 31 -0.59 13.74 3.15
C GLU A 31 0.39 13.59 1.96
N PHE A 32 0.32 12.47 1.27
CA PHE A 32 1.14 12.19 0.10
C PHE A 32 0.78 13.12 -1.08
N ILE A 33 -0.50 13.25 -1.40
CA ILE A 33 -0.96 14.11 -2.51
C ILE A 33 -0.63 15.58 -2.23
N ASP A 34 -0.81 16.06 -1.00
CA ASP A 34 -0.44 17.42 -0.62
C ASP A 34 1.08 17.65 -0.78
N TRP A 35 1.90 16.64 -0.44
CA TRP A 35 3.35 16.73 -0.61
C TRP A 35 3.81 16.71 -2.07
N LEU A 36 3.10 16.04 -2.97
CA LEU A 36 3.44 16.08 -4.41
C LEU A 36 3.40 17.50 -4.94
N ALA A 37 2.57 18.35 -4.37
CA ALA A 37 2.42 19.76 -4.74
C ALA A 37 2.16 19.93 -6.24
N ALA A 38 1.37 19.03 -6.84
CA ALA A 38 0.98 19.10 -8.24
C ALA A 38 -0.05 20.24 -8.44
N GLY A 39 -0.01 20.88 -9.59
CA GLY A 39 -0.95 21.96 -9.95
C GLY A 39 -2.35 21.42 -10.28
N PRO A 40 -3.35 22.31 -10.43
CA PRO A 40 -4.68 21.93 -10.88
C PRO A 40 -4.72 21.63 -12.39
N HIS A 41 -5.83 21.03 -12.83
CA HIS A 41 -6.14 20.73 -14.24
C HIS A 41 -5.14 19.80 -14.93
N LEU A 42 -4.51 18.90 -14.18
CA LEU A 42 -3.57 17.91 -14.68
C LEU A 42 -4.27 16.58 -14.99
N ALA A 43 -3.69 15.82 -15.92
CA ALA A 43 -4.07 14.45 -16.23
C ALA A 43 -3.30 13.49 -15.30
N TRP A 44 -4.02 12.73 -14.49
CA TRP A 44 -3.47 11.81 -13.49
C TRP A 44 -3.65 10.35 -13.89
N LEU A 45 -2.65 9.54 -13.58
CA LEU A 45 -2.73 8.08 -13.62
C LEU A 45 -2.47 7.53 -12.21
N ASP A 46 -3.42 6.76 -11.68
CA ASP A 46 -3.32 6.03 -10.41
C ASP A 46 -3.08 4.55 -10.71
N VAL A 47 -1.85 4.07 -10.51
CA VAL A 47 -1.43 2.70 -10.84
C VAL A 47 -1.57 1.80 -9.62
N GLY A 48 -2.37 0.74 -9.75
CA GLY A 48 -2.82 -0.10 -8.65
C GLY A 48 -3.89 0.62 -7.83
N CYS A 49 -4.91 1.16 -8.49
CA CYS A 49 -5.92 2.01 -7.86
C CYS A 49 -6.77 1.30 -6.80
N GLY A 50 -6.81 -0.03 -6.80
CA GLY A 50 -7.50 -0.83 -5.79
C GLY A 50 -8.94 -0.38 -5.55
N THR A 51 -9.26 -0.07 -4.29
CA THR A 51 -10.59 0.43 -3.87
C THR A 51 -10.80 1.93 -4.15
N GLY A 52 -9.83 2.61 -4.78
CA GLY A 52 -9.94 4.01 -5.20
C GLY A 52 -9.56 5.04 -4.13
N ALA A 53 -8.90 4.64 -3.06
CA ALA A 53 -8.54 5.55 -1.96
C ALA A 53 -7.73 6.76 -2.46
N LEU A 54 -6.70 6.54 -3.27
CA LEU A 54 -5.85 7.59 -3.82
C LEU A 54 -6.60 8.41 -4.88
N SER A 55 -7.29 7.75 -5.81
CA SER A 55 -8.13 8.40 -6.82
C SER A 55 -9.18 9.33 -6.21
N GLN A 56 -9.85 8.94 -5.11
CA GLN A 56 -10.82 9.80 -4.41
C GLN A 56 -10.17 11.06 -3.83
N VAL A 57 -8.98 10.94 -3.24
CA VAL A 57 -8.24 12.10 -2.73
C VAL A 57 -7.88 13.05 -3.86
N ILE A 58 -7.36 12.53 -4.99
CA ILE A 58 -7.04 13.36 -6.17
C ILE A 58 -8.28 14.12 -6.67
N LEU A 59 -9.39 13.42 -6.87
CA LEU A 59 -10.63 14.01 -7.37
C LEU A 59 -11.18 15.10 -6.45
N SER A 60 -11.04 14.93 -5.13
CA SER A 60 -11.60 15.85 -4.15
C SER A 60 -10.70 17.05 -3.83
N SER A 61 -9.37 16.93 -3.98
CA SER A 61 -8.43 17.96 -3.51
C SER A 61 -7.62 18.64 -4.60
N GLN A 62 -7.41 18.00 -5.78
CA GLN A 62 -6.44 18.50 -6.78
C GLN A 62 -7.07 19.18 -8.00
N LEU A 63 -8.40 19.22 -8.12
CA LEU A 63 -9.10 19.74 -9.32
C LEU A 63 -8.52 19.16 -10.62
N PRO A 64 -8.40 17.83 -10.78
CA PRO A 64 -7.76 17.24 -11.95
C PRO A 64 -8.56 17.49 -13.23
N ALA A 65 -7.89 17.53 -14.39
CA ALA A 65 -8.53 17.45 -15.70
C ALA A 65 -9.12 16.06 -15.92
N SER A 66 -8.36 15.02 -15.56
CA SER A 66 -8.79 13.63 -15.60
C SER A 66 -8.02 12.78 -14.59
N VAL A 67 -8.65 11.69 -14.15
CA VAL A 67 -8.01 10.63 -13.34
C VAL A 67 -8.28 9.31 -14.03
N ARG A 68 -7.25 8.61 -14.45
CA ARG A 68 -7.36 7.21 -14.85
C ARG A 68 -6.77 6.34 -13.75
N GLY A 69 -7.56 5.37 -13.25
CA GLY A 69 -7.08 4.33 -12.36
C GLY A 69 -6.89 3.03 -13.13
N VAL A 70 -5.79 2.34 -12.91
CA VAL A 70 -5.56 1.00 -13.45
C VAL A 70 -5.24 0.03 -12.31
N ASP A 71 -5.82 -1.17 -12.36
CA ASP A 71 -5.52 -2.25 -11.43
C ASP A 71 -5.52 -3.59 -12.16
N ARG A 72 -4.68 -4.53 -11.73
CA ARG A 72 -4.64 -5.89 -12.32
C ARG A 72 -5.86 -6.73 -11.96
N SER A 73 -6.59 -6.38 -10.91
CA SER A 73 -7.76 -7.10 -10.41
C SER A 73 -9.05 -6.55 -11.03
N PRO A 74 -9.77 -7.34 -11.87
CA PRO A 74 -11.07 -6.93 -12.39
C PRO A 74 -12.09 -6.67 -11.29
N ASP A 75 -11.97 -7.33 -10.13
CA ASP A 75 -12.89 -7.13 -9.00
C ASP A 75 -12.68 -5.79 -8.32
N TYR A 76 -11.44 -5.33 -8.17
CA TYR A 76 -11.15 -3.98 -7.69
C TYR A 76 -11.60 -2.91 -8.69
N VAL A 77 -11.35 -3.12 -9.98
CA VAL A 77 -11.79 -2.18 -11.02
C VAL A 77 -13.33 -2.05 -11.01
N ARG A 78 -14.06 -3.17 -10.89
CA ARG A 78 -15.51 -3.14 -10.76
C ARG A 78 -15.93 -2.40 -9.49
N PHE A 79 -15.33 -2.75 -8.35
CA PHE A 79 -15.65 -2.11 -7.07
C PHE A 79 -15.46 -0.59 -7.13
N VAL A 80 -14.31 -0.11 -7.60
CA VAL A 80 -14.02 1.34 -7.66
C VAL A 80 -14.93 2.06 -8.64
N SER A 81 -15.26 1.43 -9.78
CA SER A 81 -16.19 1.99 -10.76
C SER A 81 -17.62 2.15 -10.22
N ASP A 82 -18.03 1.21 -9.33
CA ASP A 82 -19.34 1.28 -8.66
C ASP A 82 -19.36 2.32 -7.51
N GLN A 83 -18.20 2.76 -7.01
CA GLN A 83 -18.10 3.72 -5.90
C GLN A 83 -17.84 5.16 -6.37
N ILE A 84 -17.10 5.36 -7.46
CA ILE A 84 -16.67 6.68 -7.92
C ILE A 84 -17.40 7.06 -9.22
N HIS A 85 -18.43 7.89 -9.07
CA HIS A 85 -19.24 8.38 -10.19
C HIS A 85 -18.86 9.82 -10.58
N ASP A 86 -17.56 10.05 -10.84
CA ASP A 86 -17.06 11.35 -11.30
C ASP A 86 -16.72 11.28 -12.79
N ARG A 87 -17.29 12.20 -13.61
CA ARG A 87 -17.04 12.24 -15.05
C ARG A 87 -15.58 12.43 -15.46
N ARG A 88 -14.74 12.85 -14.54
CA ARG A 88 -13.29 13.00 -14.71
C ARG A 88 -12.53 11.70 -14.48
N ALA A 89 -13.18 10.69 -13.89
CA ALA A 89 -12.55 9.42 -13.52
C ALA A 89 -12.92 8.30 -14.51
N MET A 90 -11.92 7.44 -14.79
CA MET A 90 -12.07 6.21 -15.54
C MET A 90 -11.21 5.13 -14.90
N PHE A 91 -11.71 3.90 -14.83
CA PHE A 91 -11.02 2.77 -14.22
C PHE A 91 -10.96 1.60 -15.18
N ASP A 92 -9.75 1.04 -15.40
CA ASP A 92 -9.50 -0.04 -16.34
C ASP A 92 -8.68 -1.15 -15.69
N VAL A 93 -8.84 -2.38 -16.21
CA VAL A 93 -7.92 -3.48 -15.89
C VAL A 93 -6.60 -3.23 -16.63
N GLY A 94 -5.47 -3.26 -15.90
CA GLY A 94 -4.16 -3.01 -16.49
C GLY A 94 -3.00 -3.53 -15.63
N ASP A 95 -1.83 -3.68 -16.26
CA ASP A 95 -0.59 -4.09 -15.59
C ASP A 95 0.33 -2.87 -15.40
N ALA A 96 0.81 -2.67 -14.16
CA ALA A 96 1.79 -1.64 -13.83
C ALA A 96 3.07 -1.74 -14.66
N GLN A 97 3.43 -2.94 -15.11
CA GLN A 97 4.65 -3.25 -15.87
C GLN A 97 4.49 -3.08 -17.39
N ALA A 98 3.25 -2.84 -17.87
CA ALA A 98 2.92 -2.66 -19.27
C ALA A 98 1.66 -1.79 -19.39
N ILE A 99 1.80 -0.49 -19.11
CA ILE A 99 0.68 0.46 -19.09
C ILE A 99 0.20 0.72 -20.52
N ASP A 100 -1.07 0.43 -20.80
CA ASP A 100 -1.71 0.72 -22.07
C ASP A 100 -1.98 2.23 -22.20
N ALA A 101 -0.94 2.98 -22.52
CA ALA A 101 -0.96 4.41 -22.78
C ALA A 101 0.24 4.82 -23.65
N ALA A 102 0.04 5.86 -24.45
CA ALA A 102 1.13 6.48 -25.19
C ALA A 102 2.18 7.09 -24.23
N GLY A 103 3.42 7.22 -24.69
CA GLY A 103 4.43 8.00 -23.97
C GLY A 103 3.99 9.46 -23.84
N GLY A 104 4.22 10.06 -22.68
CA GLY A 104 3.84 11.45 -22.42
C GLY A 104 2.34 11.72 -22.30
N ALA A 105 1.54 10.73 -21.95
CA ALA A 105 0.08 10.87 -21.84
C ALA A 105 -0.36 11.58 -20.55
N TYR A 106 0.44 11.54 -19.48
CA TYR A 106 0.05 12.03 -18.16
C TYR A 106 0.99 13.10 -17.62
N ASP A 107 0.43 14.00 -16.82
CA ASP A 107 1.19 15.00 -16.08
C ASP A 107 1.71 14.45 -14.74
N VAL A 108 0.90 13.55 -14.12
CA VAL A 108 1.22 12.94 -12.82
C VAL A 108 0.89 11.45 -12.86
N VAL A 109 1.84 10.61 -12.44
CA VAL A 109 1.65 9.17 -12.26
C VAL A 109 1.93 8.82 -10.80
N VAL A 110 0.93 8.22 -10.15
CA VAL A 110 1.01 7.86 -8.74
C VAL A 110 0.72 6.38 -8.50
N SER A 111 1.26 5.84 -7.42
CA SER A 111 0.95 4.48 -6.96
C SER A 111 1.03 4.43 -5.43
N GLY A 112 -0.02 3.94 -4.79
CA GLY A 112 -0.12 3.88 -3.34
C GLY A 112 -0.25 2.45 -2.82
N LEU A 113 0.74 1.97 -2.03
CA LEU A 113 0.74 0.67 -1.35
C LEU A 113 0.71 -0.55 -2.30
N VAL A 114 1.25 -0.40 -3.50
CA VAL A 114 1.17 -1.41 -4.57
C VAL A 114 2.53 -1.94 -5.00
N LEU A 115 3.55 -1.08 -5.06
CA LEU A 115 4.83 -1.41 -5.69
C LEU A 115 5.50 -2.66 -5.12
N ASN A 116 5.30 -2.95 -3.83
CA ASN A 116 5.79 -4.15 -3.16
C ASN A 116 5.08 -5.45 -3.58
N PHE A 117 3.96 -5.36 -4.29
CA PHE A 117 3.23 -6.51 -4.85
C PHE A 117 3.46 -6.69 -6.36
N VAL A 118 4.20 -5.78 -6.99
CA VAL A 118 4.57 -5.88 -8.40
C VAL A 118 5.75 -6.85 -8.55
N ALA A 119 5.66 -7.76 -9.51
CA ALA A 119 6.69 -8.79 -9.69
C ALA A 119 8.06 -8.17 -10.09
N GLU A 120 8.05 -7.18 -10.96
CA GLU A 120 9.23 -6.45 -11.43
C GLU A 120 9.00 -4.93 -11.23
N PRO A 121 9.14 -4.43 -9.99
CA PRO A 121 8.81 -3.04 -9.66
C PRO A 121 9.69 -2.02 -10.43
N GLU A 122 10.90 -2.41 -10.82
CA GLU A 122 11.77 -1.61 -11.69
C GLU A 122 11.13 -1.36 -13.06
N LYS A 123 10.51 -2.38 -13.67
CA LYS A 123 9.78 -2.23 -14.94
C LYS A 123 8.58 -1.31 -14.79
N ALA A 124 7.86 -1.42 -13.67
CA ALA A 124 6.74 -0.52 -13.43
C ALA A 124 7.18 0.94 -13.35
N LEU A 125 8.30 1.25 -12.69
CA LEU A 125 8.82 2.61 -12.62
C LEU A 125 9.32 3.13 -13.98
N VAL A 126 9.89 2.27 -14.82
CA VAL A 126 10.22 2.62 -16.21
C VAL A 126 8.95 2.98 -17.02
N GLU A 127 7.87 2.21 -16.83
CA GLU A 127 6.58 2.52 -17.46
C GLU A 127 5.99 3.84 -16.92
N PHE A 128 6.11 4.12 -15.61
CA PHE A 128 5.68 5.40 -15.03
C PHE A 128 6.44 6.56 -15.67
N SER A 129 7.76 6.44 -15.81
CA SER A 129 8.59 7.44 -16.51
C SER A 129 8.17 7.59 -17.98
N ARG A 130 7.94 6.49 -18.69
CA ARG A 130 7.57 6.50 -20.12
C ARG A 130 6.25 7.23 -20.40
N VAL A 131 5.24 6.99 -19.56
CA VAL A 131 3.90 7.57 -19.77
C VAL A 131 3.75 9.00 -19.25
N LEU A 132 4.72 9.50 -18.49
CA LEU A 132 4.79 10.88 -18.06
C LEU A 132 5.23 11.81 -19.21
N ARG A 133 4.68 13.02 -19.24
CA ARG A 133 5.20 14.12 -20.03
C ARG A 133 6.57 14.55 -19.51
N PRO A 134 7.43 15.15 -20.35
CA PRO A 134 8.64 15.81 -19.88
C PRO A 134 8.34 16.77 -18.72
N GLY A 135 9.09 16.64 -17.61
CA GLY A 135 8.87 17.39 -16.37
C GLY A 135 7.68 16.95 -15.52
N GLY A 136 6.91 15.95 -15.96
CA GLY A 136 5.81 15.35 -15.20
C GLY A 136 6.28 14.69 -13.89
N ILE A 137 5.38 14.51 -12.94
CA ILE A 137 5.68 14.01 -11.60
C ILE A 137 5.33 12.54 -11.49
N SER A 138 6.28 11.68 -11.09
CA SER A 138 5.99 10.35 -10.54
C SER A 138 6.03 10.39 -9.03
N GLY A 139 5.08 9.72 -8.38
CA GLY A 139 5.06 9.57 -6.93
C GLY A 139 4.57 8.20 -6.47
N VAL A 140 5.25 7.62 -5.49
CA VAL A 140 4.91 6.30 -4.91
C VAL A 140 4.98 6.37 -3.41
N TYR A 141 4.13 5.62 -2.72
CA TYR A 141 4.32 5.33 -1.29
C TYR A 141 4.04 3.86 -0.97
N VAL A 142 4.77 3.34 0.01
CA VAL A 142 4.67 1.97 0.53
C VAL A 142 4.77 1.98 2.05
N TRP A 143 4.17 0.99 2.73
CA TRP A 143 4.30 0.88 4.20
C TRP A 143 5.74 0.61 4.63
N ASP A 144 6.14 1.20 5.76
CA ASP A 144 7.39 0.84 6.47
C ASP A 144 7.21 -0.45 7.27
N TYR A 145 7.11 -1.57 6.59
CA TYR A 145 6.94 -2.88 7.23
C TYR A 145 8.10 -3.28 8.15
N GLN A 146 9.27 -2.65 7.99
CA GLN A 146 10.44 -3.01 8.79
C GLN A 146 10.42 -2.42 10.19
N ARG A 147 9.79 -1.23 10.37
CA ARG A 147 9.86 -0.48 11.63
C ARG A 147 8.52 0.08 12.07
N ASP A 148 8.00 1.06 11.33
CA ASP A 148 6.97 1.97 11.85
C ASP A 148 5.58 1.76 11.25
N MET A 149 5.34 0.70 10.48
CA MET A 149 3.99 0.13 10.34
C MET A 149 3.72 -0.75 11.57
N GLN A 150 3.53 -0.09 12.74
CA GLN A 150 3.57 -0.73 14.05
C GLN A 150 2.54 -1.86 14.23
N MET A 151 1.35 -1.73 13.61
CA MET A 151 0.35 -2.79 13.60
C MET A 151 0.94 -4.12 13.12
N MET A 152 1.65 -4.09 11.98
CA MET A 152 2.24 -5.27 11.37
C MET A 152 3.54 -5.69 12.06
N ARG A 153 4.35 -4.71 12.45
CA ARG A 153 5.63 -5.00 13.09
C ARG A 153 5.45 -5.75 14.40
N ARG A 154 4.54 -5.27 15.28
CA ARG A 154 4.26 -5.96 16.55
C ARG A 154 3.67 -7.36 16.34
N PHE A 155 2.82 -7.51 15.31
CA PHE A 155 2.29 -8.84 14.95
C PHE A 155 3.43 -9.81 14.60
N TRP A 156 4.34 -9.42 13.69
CA TRP A 156 5.42 -10.31 13.27
C TRP A 156 6.48 -10.52 14.36
N ASP A 157 6.76 -9.52 15.20
CA ASP A 157 7.66 -9.68 16.35
C ASP A 157 7.12 -10.73 17.34
N ALA A 158 5.81 -10.69 17.62
CA ALA A 158 5.16 -11.66 18.47
C ALA A 158 5.11 -13.06 17.82
N ALA A 159 4.76 -13.13 16.52
CA ALA A 159 4.69 -14.39 15.79
C ALA A 159 6.06 -15.09 15.71
N VAL A 160 7.11 -14.35 15.35
CA VAL A 160 8.49 -14.87 15.25
C VAL A 160 9.06 -15.28 16.62
N ALA A 161 8.67 -14.60 17.70
CA ALA A 161 9.09 -14.97 19.05
C ALA A 161 8.48 -16.32 19.50
N LEU A 162 7.31 -16.69 19.01
CA LEU A 162 6.64 -17.96 19.27
C LEU A 162 7.00 -19.05 18.26
N ASP A 163 7.18 -18.66 17.01
CA ASP A 163 7.51 -19.54 15.89
C ASP A 163 8.56 -18.87 15.00
N PRO A 164 9.86 -19.21 15.14
CA PRO A 164 10.90 -18.62 14.30
C PRO A 164 10.71 -18.80 12.79
N GLU A 165 9.97 -19.83 12.34
CA GLU A 165 9.69 -20.05 10.91
C GLU A 165 8.73 -19.01 10.33
N ALA A 166 7.92 -18.34 11.17
CA ALA A 166 7.08 -17.23 10.79
C ALA A 166 7.87 -16.06 10.16
N ALA A 167 9.17 -15.95 10.45
CA ALA A 167 10.05 -14.95 9.86
C ALA A 167 10.09 -14.97 8.32
N ALA A 168 9.82 -16.12 7.70
CA ALA A 168 9.73 -16.25 6.24
C ALA A 168 8.49 -15.55 5.63
N LEU A 169 7.46 -15.28 6.44
CA LEU A 169 6.23 -14.63 6.02
C LEU A 169 6.21 -13.13 6.36
N ASP A 170 7.15 -12.66 7.17
CA ASP A 170 7.26 -11.27 7.61
C ASP A 170 7.50 -10.32 6.43
N GLU A 171 6.55 -9.43 6.15
CA GLU A 171 6.61 -8.45 5.07
C GLU A 171 7.81 -7.52 5.20
N GLY A 172 8.24 -7.19 6.42
CA GLY A 172 9.44 -6.38 6.66
C GLY A 172 10.74 -7.03 6.17
N ARG A 173 10.76 -8.37 6.07
CA ARG A 173 11.89 -9.14 5.52
C ARG A 173 11.72 -9.41 4.02
N ARG A 174 10.49 -9.68 3.58
CA ARG A 174 10.17 -10.05 2.20
C ARG A 174 10.22 -8.86 1.24
N PHE A 175 9.74 -7.68 1.66
CA PHE A 175 9.58 -6.52 0.79
C PHE A 175 10.76 -5.55 0.90
N SER A 176 11.88 -5.88 0.22
CA SER A 176 13.06 -5.01 0.18
C SER A 176 12.79 -3.65 -0.48
N VAL A 177 11.78 -3.57 -1.35
CA VAL A 177 11.33 -2.33 -2.02
C VAL A 177 10.75 -1.31 -1.02
N CYS A 178 10.28 -1.75 0.15
CA CYS A 178 9.71 -0.87 1.17
C CYS A 178 10.75 -0.10 2.01
N ARG A 179 11.97 0.08 1.47
CA ARG A 179 13.05 0.88 2.08
C ARG A 179 13.23 2.18 1.31
N PRO A 180 13.34 3.33 2.00
CA PRO A 180 13.44 4.62 1.31
C PRO A 180 14.65 4.70 0.38
N GLU A 181 15.81 4.13 0.78
CA GLU A 181 17.01 4.13 -0.02
C GLU A 181 16.83 3.34 -1.33
N ARG A 182 16.12 2.18 -1.24
CA ARG A 182 15.83 1.37 -2.43
C ARG A 182 14.85 2.07 -3.36
N LEU A 183 13.81 2.70 -2.83
CA LEU A 183 12.86 3.47 -3.63
C LEU A 183 13.56 4.62 -4.37
N VAL A 184 14.41 5.40 -3.69
CA VAL A 184 15.18 6.49 -4.29
C VAL A 184 16.08 5.97 -5.40
N GLN A 185 16.79 4.88 -5.14
CA GLN A 185 17.65 4.23 -6.15
C GLN A 185 16.84 3.82 -7.39
N MET A 186 15.72 3.15 -7.21
CA MET A 186 14.87 2.66 -8.31
C MET A 186 14.28 3.80 -9.14
N PHE A 187 13.92 4.92 -8.52
CA PHE A 187 13.48 6.12 -9.23
C PHE A 187 14.58 6.67 -10.14
N GLY A 188 15.82 6.76 -9.65
CA GLY A 188 16.97 7.16 -10.46
C GLY A 188 17.27 6.18 -11.59
N GLU A 189 17.20 4.86 -11.34
CA GLU A 189 17.38 3.79 -12.34
C GLU A 189 16.31 3.86 -13.44
N ALA A 190 15.08 4.31 -13.13
CA ALA A 190 14.00 4.54 -14.09
C ALA A 190 14.13 5.85 -14.88
N GLY A 191 15.24 6.61 -14.70
CA GLY A 191 15.49 7.88 -15.39
C GLY A 191 14.77 9.08 -14.80
N LEU A 192 14.14 8.95 -13.63
CA LEU A 192 13.53 10.06 -12.93
C LEU A 192 14.61 10.88 -12.19
N HIS A 193 14.49 12.20 -12.24
CA HIS A 193 15.41 13.13 -11.56
C HIS A 193 14.70 13.92 -10.45
N ASP A 194 15.44 14.76 -9.72
CA ASP A 194 14.94 15.53 -8.57
C ASP A 194 14.22 14.63 -7.56
N VAL A 195 14.83 13.47 -7.29
CA VAL A 195 14.21 12.45 -6.45
C VAL A 195 14.27 12.86 -5.00
N GLU A 196 13.09 12.96 -4.37
CA GLU A 196 12.92 13.25 -2.97
C GLU A 196 12.20 12.10 -2.26
N SER A 197 12.56 11.81 -1.01
CA SER A 197 11.84 10.86 -0.16
C SER A 197 11.54 11.45 1.20
N ARG A 198 10.40 11.05 1.79
CA ARG A 198 10.05 11.40 3.17
C ARG A 198 9.19 10.32 3.83
N PRO A 199 9.19 10.24 5.16
CA PRO A 199 8.15 9.49 5.87
C PRO A 199 6.82 10.24 5.82
N VAL A 200 5.72 9.47 5.76
CA VAL A 200 4.35 9.93 5.98
C VAL A 200 3.80 9.17 7.17
N ASP A 201 3.59 9.85 8.25
CA ASP A 201 3.21 9.29 9.54
C ASP A 201 1.72 9.55 9.81
N VAL A 202 0.96 8.49 10.07
CA VAL A 202 -0.43 8.58 10.48
C VAL A 202 -0.66 7.77 11.75
N TRP A 203 -1.57 8.24 12.61
CA TRP A 203 -1.97 7.47 13.78
C TRP A 203 -3.14 6.56 13.45
N THR A 204 -3.00 5.31 13.85
CA THR A 204 -4.05 4.29 13.76
C THR A 204 -4.62 4.05 15.15
N GLU A 205 -5.94 3.99 15.24
CA GLU A 205 -6.64 3.84 16.53
C GLU A 205 -7.69 2.73 16.45
N TRP A 206 -7.75 1.94 17.50
CA TRP A 206 -8.78 0.93 17.73
C TRP A 206 -9.39 1.15 19.12
N PRO A 207 -10.71 0.98 19.29
CA PRO A 207 -11.37 1.17 20.58
C PRO A 207 -10.79 0.32 21.71
N ASP A 208 -10.35 -0.89 21.36
CA ASP A 208 -9.82 -1.90 22.27
C ASP A 208 -8.90 -2.90 21.54
N PHE A 209 -8.29 -3.80 22.30
CA PHE A 209 -7.43 -4.86 21.75
C PHE A 209 -8.19 -5.83 20.84
N GLU A 210 -9.44 -6.17 21.12
CA GLU A 210 -10.22 -7.08 20.28
C GLU A 210 -10.49 -6.47 18.90
N SER A 211 -10.73 -5.18 18.84
CA SER A 211 -10.86 -4.42 17.59
C SER A 211 -9.56 -4.36 16.79
N TYR A 212 -8.41 -4.33 17.45
CA TYR A 212 -7.09 -4.44 16.84
C TYR A 212 -6.81 -5.87 16.35
N TRP A 213 -7.20 -6.90 17.11
CA TRP A 213 -6.98 -8.31 16.77
C TRP A 213 -7.86 -8.80 15.62
N ARG A 214 -9.12 -8.32 15.56
CA ARG A 214 -10.15 -8.78 14.60
C ARG A 214 -9.69 -8.79 13.13
N PRO A 215 -8.99 -7.78 12.58
CA PRO A 215 -8.49 -7.81 11.22
C PRO A 215 -7.59 -8.99 10.88
N PHE A 216 -6.83 -9.51 11.84
CA PHE A 216 -5.97 -10.68 11.63
C PHE A 216 -6.74 -12.00 11.52
N LEU A 217 -8.03 -12.01 11.85
CA LEU A 217 -8.91 -13.17 11.65
C LEU A 217 -9.56 -13.18 10.25
N GLY A 218 -9.31 -12.17 9.44
CA GLY A 218 -9.76 -12.08 8.05
C GLY A 218 -8.99 -13.03 7.12
N ALA A 219 -9.34 -12.99 5.83
CA ALA A 219 -8.79 -13.91 4.85
C ALA A 219 -7.71 -13.29 3.94
N GLN A 220 -7.34 -12.02 4.12
CA GLN A 220 -6.48 -11.27 3.18
C GLN A 220 -5.16 -10.83 3.80
N GLY A 221 -4.06 -11.07 3.07
CA GLY A 221 -2.70 -10.70 3.46
C GLY A 221 -1.95 -11.80 4.21
N SER A 222 -0.63 -11.63 4.38
CA SER A 222 0.28 -12.61 4.98
C SER A 222 -0.08 -12.91 6.44
N ALA A 223 -0.32 -11.90 7.25
CA ALA A 223 -0.58 -12.07 8.68
C ALA A 223 -1.92 -12.79 8.95
N PRO A 224 -3.06 -12.44 8.33
CA PRO A 224 -4.28 -13.22 8.43
C PRO A 224 -4.13 -14.67 7.93
N ALA A 225 -3.43 -14.89 6.82
CA ALA A 225 -3.19 -16.24 6.31
C ALA A 225 -2.36 -17.09 7.31
N TYR A 226 -1.35 -16.49 7.95
CA TYR A 226 -0.60 -17.15 9.02
C TYR A 226 -1.49 -17.49 10.20
N VAL A 227 -2.31 -16.57 10.70
CA VAL A 227 -3.26 -16.83 11.80
C VAL A 227 -4.22 -17.95 11.47
N ALA A 228 -4.73 -18.01 10.22
CA ALA A 228 -5.62 -19.06 9.78
C ALA A 228 -4.95 -20.45 9.72
N SER A 229 -3.62 -20.51 9.53
CA SER A 229 -2.85 -21.76 9.51
C SER A 229 -2.54 -22.32 10.89
N LEU A 230 -2.68 -21.52 11.96
CA LEU A 230 -2.36 -21.90 13.33
C LEU A 230 -3.42 -22.84 13.94
N SER A 231 -2.96 -23.76 14.78
CA SER A 231 -3.86 -24.49 15.69
C SER A 231 -4.50 -23.52 16.71
N GLU A 232 -5.65 -23.89 17.27
CA GLU A 232 -6.34 -23.06 18.27
C GLU A 232 -5.44 -22.67 19.47
N PRO A 233 -4.65 -23.59 20.08
CA PRO A 233 -3.74 -23.21 21.15
C PRO A 233 -2.65 -22.23 20.72
N ALA A 234 -2.07 -22.40 19.51
CA ALA A 234 -1.04 -21.50 18.98
C ALA A 234 -1.61 -20.10 18.67
N ARG A 235 -2.83 -20.03 18.12
CA ARG A 235 -3.54 -18.78 17.89
C ARG A 235 -3.84 -18.04 19.19
N ALA A 236 -4.28 -18.75 20.23
CA ALA A 236 -4.51 -18.19 21.56
C ALA A 236 -3.21 -17.65 22.16
N ALA A 237 -2.09 -18.39 22.06
CA ALA A 237 -0.79 -17.94 22.54
C ALA A 237 -0.31 -16.68 21.82
N LEU A 238 -0.48 -16.60 20.50
CA LEU A 238 -0.15 -15.40 19.70
C LEU A 238 -0.98 -14.19 20.14
N LYS A 239 -2.29 -14.39 20.33
CA LYS A 239 -3.19 -13.34 20.78
C LYS A 239 -2.78 -12.79 22.15
N GLU A 240 -2.50 -13.66 23.11
CA GLU A 240 -2.05 -13.24 24.46
C GLU A 240 -0.69 -12.54 24.42
N ARG A 241 0.24 -13.04 23.60
CA ARG A 241 1.52 -12.37 23.39
C ARG A 241 1.37 -10.96 22.83
N LEU A 242 0.56 -10.80 21.78
CA LEU A 242 0.26 -9.49 21.20
C LEU A 242 -0.41 -8.56 22.21
N LYS A 243 -1.35 -9.07 23.01
CA LYS A 243 -2.03 -8.29 24.03
C LYS A 243 -1.05 -7.73 25.08
N ALA A 244 -0.02 -8.48 25.40
CA ALA A 244 1.04 -8.04 26.33
C ALA A 244 1.99 -6.99 25.71
N ASP A 245 2.23 -7.05 24.39
CA ASP A 245 3.21 -6.20 23.69
C ASP A 245 2.58 -4.92 23.09
N VAL A 246 1.25 -4.86 22.97
CA VAL A 246 0.52 -3.71 22.43
C VAL A 246 0.38 -2.61 23.50
N PRO A 247 0.77 -1.35 23.18
CA PRO A 247 0.61 -0.25 24.12
C PRO A 247 -0.88 0.11 24.27
N ALA A 248 -1.50 -0.43 25.27
CA ALA A 248 -2.88 -0.12 25.64
C ALA A 248 -3.00 -0.14 27.17
N GLU A 249 -3.89 0.71 27.70
CA GLU A 249 -4.39 0.48 29.06
C GLU A 249 -5.30 -0.74 29.08
N PRO A 250 -5.45 -1.43 30.23
CA PRO A 250 -6.43 -2.52 30.33
C PRO A 250 -7.78 -2.06 29.82
N ASP A 251 -8.30 -2.74 28.78
CA ASP A 251 -9.57 -2.41 28.12
C ASP A 251 -9.67 -0.99 27.51
N GLY A 252 -8.54 -0.31 27.34
CA GLY A 252 -8.45 1.02 26.73
C GLY A 252 -8.16 0.98 25.21
N PRO A 253 -8.16 2.17 24.57
CA PRO A 253 -7.86 2.28 23.14
C PRO A 253 -6.43 1.88 22.81
N VAL A 254 -6.26 1.19 21.68
CA VAL A 254 -4.98 0.87 21.09
C VAL A 254 -4.62 1.97 20.09
N ARG A 255 -3.47 2.60 20.25
CA ARG A 255 -2.99 3.65 19.35
C ARG A 255 -1.58 3.33 18.87
N MET A 256 -1.38 3.30 17.56
CA MET A 256 -0.10 2.95 16.95
C MET A 256 0.23 3.87 15.78
N LEU A 257 1.53 4.09 15.56
CA LEU A 257 2.03 4.75 14.38
C LEU A 257 1.92 3.80 13.17
N ALA A 258 1.46 4.34 12.04
CA ALA A 258 1.61 3.72 10.73
C ALA A 258 2.38 4.69 9.83
N ARG A 259 3.63 4.32 9.52
CA ARG A 259 4.50 5.05 8.60
C ARG A 259 4.44 4.45 7.22
N ALA A 260 4.31 5.31 6.22
CA ALA A 260 4.63 4.99 4.84
C ALA A 260 5.89 5.77 4.40
N TRP A 261 6.71 5.15 3.55
CA TRP A 261 7.76 5.84 2.84
C TRP A 261 7.22 6.34 1.52
N ALA A 262 7.26 7.65 1.32
CA ALA A 262 6.88 8.31 0.09
C ALA A 262 8.11 8.75 -0.69
N VAL A 263 8.09 8.57 -2.01
CA VAL A 263 9.12 9.04 -2.95
C VAL A 263 8.42 9.71 -4.12
N LYS A 264 8.99 10.83 -4.60
CA LYS A 264 8.61 11.49 -5.85
C LYS A 264 9.84 11.82 -6.68
N GLY A 265 9.65 11.95 -8.00
CA GLY A 265 10.66 12.38 -8.95
C GLY A 265 10.00 12.94 -10.20
N ARG A 266 10.79 13.52 -11.11
CA ARG A 266 10.32 14.11 -12.36
C ARG A 266 10.83 13.33 -13.56
N ALA A 267 9.97 13.22 -14.58
CA ALA A 267 10.38 12.68 -15.88
C ALA A 267 11.31 13.66 -16.61
N PRO A 268 12.31 13.15 -17.37
CA PRO A 268 13.25 13.94 -18.14
C PRO A 268 12.59 14.78 -19.25
#